data_5e8a1eaf338a32ff6c747d9e8b29e324
#
_entry.id   5e8a1eaf338a32ff6c747d9e8b29e324
#
_cell.length_a   1.000
_cell.length_b   1.000
_cell.length_c   1.000
_cell.angle_alpha   90.00
_cell.angle_beta   90.00
_cell.angle_gamma   90.00
#
_symmetry.space_group_name_H-M   'P 1'
#
loop_
_entity.id
_entity.type
_entity.pdbx_description
1 polymer ?
#
loop_
_entity_poly.entity_id
_entity_poly.type
_entity_poly.pdbx_seq_one_letter_code
_entity_poly.pdbx_strand_id
1 'polypeptide(L)'
;MKFAIYGENVTVNDAMREKIEERLSELNKYVVIDEAQSARVTVKIHGDALKVEVNVPTKIGLMMSEVVHQDFSTAVDLAIDKLEDQIRRQKGRLSRRHKESLAENFYEEVDEEKDTPVRTKTIYADEMILDEAIMRMEMLSHSFFIYRDVDSEKLAVVYKRNEGGYGLIEISE
;
A
#
# COMPACT_ATOMS: atom_id res chain seq x y z
N MET A 1 0.86 17.63 -6.08
CA MET A 1 0.49 16.65 -5.04
C MET A 1 0.52 17.29 -3.68
N LYS A 2 -0.42 17.01 -2.78
CA LYS A 2 -0.37 17.47 -1.39
C LYS A 2 0.27 16.38 -0.55
N PHE A 3 1.08 16.78 0.44
CA PHE A 3 1.73 15.85 1.37
C PHE A 3 1.20 16.07 2.78
N ALA A 4 0.87 14.98 3.46
CA ALA A 4 0.50 14.95 4.86
C ALA A 4 1.56 14.13 5.61
N ILE A 5 2.47 14.80 6.31
CA ILE A 5 3.62 14.19 6.97
C ILE A 5 3.42 14.25 8.48
N TYR A 6 3.41 13.10 9.13
CA TYR A 6 3.16 12.93 10.56
C TYR A 6 4.34 12.24 11.24
N GLY A 7 4.65 12.70 12.45
CA GLY A 7 5.57 12.01 13.35
C GLY A 7 4.80 11.38 14.50
N GLU A 8 5.00 10.11 14.77
CA GLU A 8 4.45 9.40 15.91
C GLU A 8 5.56 9.05 16.88
N ASN A 9 5.55 9.71 18.04
CA ASN A 9 6.64 9.69 19.03
C ASN A 9 7.99 10.20 18.50
N VAL A 10 7.98 10.91 17.37
CA VAL A 10 9.14 11.55 16.75
C VAL A 10 8.78 12.91 16.21
N THR A 11 9.64 13.91 16.40
CA THR A 11 9.45 15.24 15.83
C THR A 11 10.01 15.26 14.40
N VAL A 12 9.13 15.47 13.42
CA VAL A 12 9.54 15.66 12.03
C VAL A 12 10.00 17.10 11.84
N ASN A 13 11.29 17.29 11.66
CA ASN A 13 11.88 18.61 11.40
C ASN A 13 11.78 18.97 9.90
N ASP A 14 12.15 20.23 9.57
CA ASP A 14 12.03 20.75 8.20
C ASP A 14 12.91 19.98 7.21
N ALA A 15 14.13 19.60 7.58
CA ALA A 15 15.02 18.81 6.74
C ALA A 15 14.44 17.41 6.42
N MET A 16 13.80 16.78 7.41
CA MET A 16 13.08 15.49 7.18
C MET A 16 11.91 15.68 6.23
N ARG A 17 11.16 16.77 6.39
CA ARG A 17 10.04 17.12 5.52
C ARG A 17 10.49 17.34 4.08
N GLU A 18 11.50 18.17 3.87
CA GLU A 18 12.06 18.44 2.54
C GLU A 18 12.53 17.16 1.86
N LYS A 19 13.23 16.29 2.57
CA LYS A 19 13.70 15.00 2.03
C LYS A 19 12.54 14.12 1.57
N ILE A 20 11.46 14.01 2.36
CA ILE A 20 10.28 13.24 2.01
C ILE A 20 9.60 13.84 0.77
N GLU A 21 9.39 15.15 0.73
CA GLU A 21 8.70 15.84 -0.36
C GLU A 21 9.49 15.75 -1.67
N GLU A 22 10.82 15.90 -1.62
CA GLU A 22 11.71 15.75 -2.77
C GLU A 22 11.55 14.34 -3.37
N ARG A 23 11.74 13.30 -2.56
CA ARG A 23 11.70 11.91 -3.02
C ARG A 23 10.30 11.49 -3.51
N LEU A 24 9.22 11.88 -2.80
CA LEU A 24 7.85 11.60 -3.24
C LEU A 24 7.49 12.31 -4.55
N SER A 25 8.06 13.50 -4.80
CA SER A 25 7.82 14.24 -6.05
C SER A 25 8.31 13.48 -7.27
N GLU A 26 9.31 12.62 -7.12
CA GLU A 26 9.84 11.79 -8.19
C GLU A 26 8.84 10.73 -8.67
N LEU A 27 7.96 10.24 -7.77
CA LEU A 27 6.91 9.27 -8.14
C LEU A 27 5.92 9.82 -9.17
N ASN A 28 5.72 11.15 -9.25
CA ASN A 28 4.86 11.78 -10.25
C ASN A 28 5.27 11.45 -11.69
N LYS A 29 6.54 11.08 -11.92
CA LYS A 29 7.05 10.69 -13.23
C LYS A 29 6.54 9.31 -13.67
N TYR A 30 6.15 8.49 -12.73
CA TYR A 30 5.86 7.07 -12.96
C TYR A 30 4.38 6.71 -12.91
N VAL A 31 3.58 7.44 -12.13
CA VAL A 31 2.17 7.14 -11.91
C VAL A 31 1.32 8.40 -11.91
N VAL A 32 0.08 8.29 -12.41
CA VAL A 32 -0.90 9.36 -12.28
C VAL A 32 -1.47 9.28 -10.86
N ILE A 33 -1.00 10.20 -10.02
CA ILE A 33 -1.46 10.33 -8.64
C ILE A 33 -2.82 11.02 -8.63
N ASP A 34 -3.70 10.62 -7.72
CA ASP A 34 -4.96 11.31 -7.52
C ASP A 34 -4.68 12.66 -6.84
N GLU A 35 -4.82 13.75 -7.61
CA GLU A 35 -4.57 15.11 -7.12
C GLU A 35 -5.60 15.58 -6.09
N ALA A 36 -6.76 14.93 -6.03
CA ALA A 36 -7.79 15.23 -5.04
C ALA A 36 -7.39 14.75 -3.62
N GLN A 37 -6.47 13.82 -3.53
CA GLN A 37 -6.02 13.23 -2.27
C GLN A 37 -4.57 13.63 -1.94
N SER A 38 -4.20 13.48 -0.65
CA SER A 38 -2.85 13.75 -0.17
C SER A 38 -2.10 12.44 0.02
N ALA A 39 -0.84 12.38 -0.42
CA ALA A 39 0.04 11.31 0.02
C ALA A 39 0.33 11.48 1.51
N ARG A 40 0.21 10.39 2.26
CA ARG A 40 0.45 10.38 3.71
C ARG A 40 1.76 9.65 4.00
N VAL A 41 2.60 10.30 4.79
CA VAL A 41 3.83 9.70 5.31
C VAL A 41 3.79 9.74 6.83
N THR A 42 3.99 8.60 7.45
CA THR A 42 4.07 8.49 8.91
C THR A 42 5.47 7.99 9.30
N VAL A 43 6.13 8.73 10.18
CA VAL A 43 7.43 8.35 10.74
C VAL A 43 7.23 7.99 12.20
N LYS A 44 7.66 6.79 12.59
CA LYS A 44 7.50 6.25 13.96
C LYS A 44 8.84 5.76 14.50
N ILE A 45 9.02 5.81 15.83
CA ILE A 45 10.10 5.10 16.48
C ILE A 45 9.73 3.61 16.60
N HIS A 46 10.63 2.73 16.20
CA HIS A 46 10.47 1.29 16.30
C HIS A 46 11.73 0.65 16.89
N GLY A 47 11.75 0.45 18.21
CA GLY A 47 12.93 0.04 18.93
C GLY A 47 14.03 1.12 18.86
N ASP A 48 15.21 0.76 18.34
CA ASP A 48 16.36 1.64 18.08
C ASP A 48 16.42 2.17 16.63
N ALA A 49 15.36 1.93 15.85
CA ALA A 49 15.24 2.31 14.44
C ALA A 49 14.04 3.24 14.21
N LEU A 50 13.92 3.76 13.01
CA LEU A 50 12.77 4.52 12.52
C LEU A 50 11.98 3.67 11.52
N LYS A 51 10.68 3.65 11.68
CA LYS A 51 9.72 3.08 10.75
C LYS A 51 9.13 4.20 9.91
N VAL A 52 9.25 4.10 8.60
CA VAL A 52 8.66 5.03 7.64
C VAL A 52 7.56 4.29 6.87
N GLU A 53 6.33 4.78 7.00
CA GLU A 53 5.16 4.30 6.26
C GLU A 53 4.76 5.34 5.24
N VAL A 54 4.61 4.94 3.97
CA VAL A 54 4.23 5.82 2.87
C VAL A 54 2.97 5.28 2.20
N ASN A 55 1.93 6.12 2.17
CA ASN A 55 0.64 5.82 1.54
C ASN A 55 0.41 6.83 0.40
N VAL A 56 0.34 6.35 -0.83
CA VAL A 56 0.16 7.18 -2.02
C VAL A 56 -1.13 6.79 -2.73
N PRO A 57 -2.18 7.63 -2.70
CA PRO A 57 -3.39 7.39 -3.47
C PRO A 57 -3.12 7.60 -4.95
N THR A 58 -3.49 6.62 -5.76
CA THR A 58 -3.37 6.67 -7.21
C THR A 58 -4.71 6.40 -7.87
N LYS A 59 -4.85 6.71 -9.16
CA LYS A 59 -6.09 6.41 -9.90
C LYS A 59 -6.41 4.92 -10.01
N ILE A 60 -5.44 4.06 -9.77
CA ILE A 60 -5.59 2.60 -9.80
C ILE A 60 -5.66 1.96 -8.41
N GLY A 61 -5.69 2.77 -7.35
CA GLY A 61 -5.80 2.33 -5.97
C GLY A 61 -4.73 2.93 -5.04
N LEU A 62 -4.79 2.57 -3.77
CA LEU A 62 -3.84 3.01 -2.77
C LEU A 62 -2.56 2.17 -2.85
N MET A 63 -1.42 2.84 -2.98
CA MET A 63 -0.10 2.20 -2.91
C MET A 63 0.51 2.45 -1.53
N MET A 64 1.07 1.40 -0.94
CA MET A 64 1.65 1.45 0.40
C MET A 64 3.07 0.86 0.40
N SER A 65 3.94 1.47 1.18
CA SER A 65 5.23 0.89 1.53
C SER A 65 5.57 1.16 2.99
N GLU A 66 6.30 0.23 3.58
CA GLU A 66 6.77 0.31 4.95
C GLU A 66 8.23 -0.13 5.00
N VAL A 67 9.07 0.64 5.69
CA VAL A 67 10.48 0.36 5.88
C VAL A 67 10.90 0.71 7.31
N VAL A 68 11.65 -0.18 7.94
CA VAL A 68 12.32 0.06 9.23
C VAL A 68 13.81 0.15 8.99
N HIS A 69 14.44 1.25 9.37
CA HIS A 69 15.88 1.47 9.24
C HIS A 69 16.39 2.44 10.32
N GLN A 70 17.65 2.29 10.74
CA GLN A 70 18.25 3.17 11.75
C GLN A 70 18.46 4.59 11.21
N ASP A 71 18.86 4.72 9.96
CA ASP A 71 19.02 5.99 9.28
C ASP A 71 17.73 6.42 8.58
N PHE A 72 17.26 7.65 8.89
CA PHE A 72 16.03 8.19 8.35
C PHE A 72 16.06 8.38 6.83
N SER A 73 17.14 8.92 6.29
CA SER A 73 17.25 9.18 4.85
C SER A 73 17.20 7.88 4.07
N THR A 74 17.91 6.87 4.55
CA THR A 74 17.88 5.52 3.97
C THR A 74 16.49 4.88 4.07
N ALA A 75 15.79 5.05 5.20
CA ALA A 75 14.42 4.55 5.36
C ALA A 75 13.46 5.16 4.31
N VAL A 76 13.55 6.47 4.08
CA VAL A 76 12.74 7.18 3.07
C VAL A 76 13.08 6.70 1.67
N ASP A 77 14.38 6.64 1.33
CA ASP A 77 14.82 6.21 0.00
C ASP A 77 14.32 4.78 -0.30
N LEU A 78 14.52 3.84 0.62
CA LEU A 78 14.05 2.46 0.45
C LEU A 78 12.51 2.34 0.38
N ALA A 79 11.78 3.18 1.13
CA ALA A 79 10.32 3.19 1.06
C ALA A 79 9.83 3.66 -0.31
N ILE A 80 10.46 4.67 -0.89
CA ILE A 80 10.13 5.19 -2.22
C ILE A 80 10.53 4.20 -3.31
N ASP A 81 11.73 3.59 -3.22
CA ASP A 81 12.20 2.57 -4.16
C ASP A 81 11.23 1.37 -4.23
N LYS A 82 10.70 0.94 -3.07
CA LYS A 82 9.64 -0.10 -3.03
C LYS A 82 8.38 0.33 -3.81
N LEU A 83 7.94 1.58 -3.68
CA LEU A 83 6.80 2.09 -4.44
C LEU A 83 7.10 2.15 -5.95
N GLU A 84 8.30 2.58 -6.34
CA GLU A 84 8.72 2.59 -7.75
C GLU A 84 8.72 1.18 -8.35
N ASP A 85 9.22 0.19 -7.62
CA ASP A 85 9.21 -1.20 -8.05
C ASP A 85 7.79 -1.76 -8.18
N GLN A 86 6.88 -1.41 -7.26
CA GLN A 86 5.46 -1.76 -7.37
C GLN A 86 4.86 -1.16 -8.66
N ILE A 87 5.09 0.13 -8.93
CA ILE A 87 4.61 0.81 -10.15
C ILE A 87 5.14 0.12 -11.40
N ARG A 88 6.44 -0.20 -11.43
CA ARG A 88 7.08 -0.86 -12.58
C ARG A 88 6.46 -2.22 -12.87
N ARG A 89 6.22 -3.03 -11.83
CA ARG A 89 5.55 -4.34 -11.95
C ARG A 89 4.13 -4.20 -12.47
N GLN A 90 3.38 -3.18 -11.99
CA GLN A 90 2.01 -2.92 -12.41
C GLN A 90 1.92 -2.50 -13.88
N LYS A 91 2.81 -1.61 -14.35
CA LYS A 91 2.86 -1.22 -15.77
C LYS A 91 3.04 -2.43 -16.68
N GLY A 92 3.87 -3.40 -16.29
CA GLY A 92 4.05 -4.64 -17.06
C GLY A 92 2.79 -5.51 -17.14
N ARG A 93 1.94 -5.50 -16.10
CA ARG A 93 0.67 -6.26 -16.07
C ARG A 93 -0.46 -5.53 -16.80
N LEU A 94 -0.57 -4.19 -16.62
CA LEU A 94 -1.58 -3.36 -17.29
C LEU A 94 -1.41 -3.30 -18.80
N SER A 95 -0.17 -3.40 -19.31
CA SER A 95 0.08 -3.44 -20.75
C SER A 95 -0.42 -4.75 -21.40
N ARG A 96 -0.68 -5.80 -20.60
CA ARG A 96 -1.21 -7.09 -21.07
C ARG A 96 -2.73 -7.20 -21.02
N ARG A 97 -3.41 -6.28 -20.32
CA ARG A 97 -4.87 -6.27 -20.19
C ARG A 97 -5.43 -4.91 -20.57
N HIS A 98 -6.29 -4.93 -21.57
CA HIS A 98 -7.09 -3.81 -22.06
C HIS A 98 -8.02 -3.30 -20.96
N LYS A 99 -7.96 -1.94 -20.78
CA LYS A 99 -9.03 -1.05 -20.36
C LYS A 99 -10.37 -1.71 -20.00
N GLU A 100 -10.63 -1.81 -18.67
CA GLU A 100 -11.96 -1.52 -18.17
C GLU A 100 -11.88 -1.28 -16.65
N SER A 101 -12.35 -0.12 -16.28
CA SER A 101 -12.90 0.29 -14.99
C SER A 101 -12.23 -0.25 -13.71
N LEU A 102 -11.27 0.51 -13.18
CA LEU A 102 -10.84 0.39 -11.79
C LEU A 102 -10.84 1.77 -11.13
N ALA A 103 -11.99 2.22 -10.75
CA ALA A 103 -12.14 3.34 -9.83
C ALA A 103 -13.35 3.04 -8.95
N GLU A 104 -13.10 2.44 -7.78
CA GLU A 104 -13.93 2.73 -6.61
C GLU A 104 -13.28 2.11 -5.36
N ASN A 105 -12.88 3.02 -4.48
CA ASN A 105 -12.89 2.99 -3.04
C ASN A 105 -12.31 1.79 -2.27
N PHE A 106 -11.04 1.88 -1.93
CA PHE A 106 -10.54 1.21 -0.73
C PHE A 106 -9.96 2.27 0.21
N TYR A 107 -10.78 2.77 1.13
CA TYR A 107 -10.31 3.56 2.26
C TYR A 107 -10.13 2.62 3.44
N GLU A 108 -8.89 2.41 3.85
CA GLU A 108 -8.58 1.89 5.17
C GLU A 108 -8.75 3.02 6.18
N GLU A 109 -9.83 2.99 6.98
CA GLU A 109 -9.85 3.77 8.22
C GLU A 109 -8.80 3.19 9.15
N VAL A 110 -7.75 3.95 9.40
CA VAL A 110 -6.75 3.63 10.42
C VAL A 110 -7.36 3.98 11.76
N ASP A 111 -7.91 2.98 12.44
CA ASP A 111 -8.34 3.11 13.83
C ASP A 111 -7.14 3.41 14.72
N GLU A 112 -7.29 4.43 15.58
CA GLU A 112 -6.30 4.81 16.60
C GLU A 112 -6.01 3.65 17.55
N GLU A 113 -4.75 3.45 17.84
CA GLU A 113 -4.21 2.35 18.62
C GLU A 113 -4.78 2.29 20.05
N LYS A 114 -5.49 1.22 20.35
CA LYS A 114 -5.62 0.67 21.70
C LYS A 114 -4.85 -0.64 21.77
N ASP A 115 -4.00 -0.73 22.77
CA ASP A 115 -3.11 -1.84 23.09
C ASP A 115 -3.92 -3.11 23.47
N THR A 116 -4.47 -3.81 22.46
CA THR A 116 -5.14 -5.09 22.64
C THR A 116 -4.38 -6.15 21.84
N PRO A 117 -4.10 -7.34 22.42
CA PRO A 117 -3.37 -8.41 21.76
C PRO A 117 -4.09 -8.98 20.52
N VAL A 118 -5.38 -8.70 20.38
CA VAL A 118 -6.19 -9.06 19.20
C VAL A 118 -6.91 -7.81 18.70
N ARG A 119 -6.64 -7.41 17.49
CA ARG A 119 -7.34 -6.31 16.79
C ARG A 119 -8.38 -6.92 15.86
N THR A 120 -9.63 -6.49 16.01
CA THR A 120 -10.70 -6.90 15.12
C THR A 120 -10.86 -5.84 14.03
N LYS A 121 -10.82 -6.25 12.77
CA LYS A 121 -11.05 -5.40 11.62
C LYS A 121 -12.22 -5.96 10.81
N THR A 122 -13.20 -5.13 10.52
CA THR A 122 -14.28 -5.48 9.60
C THR A 122 -13.90 -5.00 8.21
N ILE A 123 -13.92 -5.89 7.24
CA ILE A 123 -13.64 -5.58 5.83
C ILE A 123 -14.85 -5.96 4.98
N TYR A 124 -15.10 -5.19 3.93
CA TYR A 124 -16.03 -5.55 2.88
C TYR A 124 -15.23 -6.19 1.75
N ALA A 125 -15.65 -7.39 1.33
CA ALA A 125 -15.00 -8.11 0.23
C ALA A 125 -15.59 -7.60 -1.09
N ASP A 126 -14.78 -6.84 -1.85
CA ASP A 126 -15.15 -6.39 -3.19
C ASP A 126 -15.18 -7.56 -4.17
N GLU A 127 -16.04 -7.45 -5.19
CA GLU A 127 -16.11 -8.42 -6.30
C GLU A 127 -15.01 -8.13 -7.30
N MET A 128 -14.17 -9.13 -7.59
CA MET A 128 -13.10 -9.05 -8.56
C MET A 128 -12.58 -10.41 -8.99
N ILE A 129 -11.80 -10.46 -10.06
CA ILE A 129 -11.10 -11.66 -10.50
C ILE A 129 -9.80 -11.85 -9.72
N LEU A 130 -9.29 -13.10 -9.67
CA LEU A 130 -8.07 -13.47 -8.94
C LEU A 130 -6.85 -12.58 -9.27
N ASP A 131 -6.63 -12.27 -10.55
CA ASP A 131 -5.48 -11.46 -10.96
C ASP A 131 -5.54 -10.01 -10.44
N GLU A 132 -6.75 -9.47 -10.32
CA GLU A 132 -6.97 -8.14 -9.71
C GLU A 132 -6.74 -8.20 -8.20
N ALA A 133 -7.21 -9.23 -7.52
CA ALA A 133 -6.96 -9.44 -6.10
C ALA A 133 -5.46 -9.56 -5.79
N ILE A 134 -4.71 -10.30 -6.61
CA ILE A 134 -3.23 -10.37 -6.50
C ILE A 134 -2.61 -8.98 -6.69
N MET A 135 -3.07 -8.23 -7.68
CA MET A 135 -2.58 -6.89 -7.95
C MET A 135 -2.81 -5.97 -6.75
N ARG A 136 -4.03 -5.92 -6.21
CA ARG A 136 -4.37 -5.10 -5.03
C ARG A 136 -3.57 -5.51 -3.80
N MET A 137 -3.43 -6.81 -3.55
CA MET A 137 -2.60 -7.33 -2.46
C MET A 137 -1.16 -6.81 -2.54
N GLU A 138 -0.56 -6.84 -3.73
CA GLU A 138 0.81 -6.36 -3.93
C GLU A 138 0.93 -4.85 -3.80
N MET A 139 -0.04 -4.08 -4.32
CA MET A 139 -0.07 -2.62 -4.18
C MET A 139 -0.14 -2.18 -2.73
N LEU A 140 -0.92 -2.89 -1.92
CA LEU A 140 -1.06 -2.65 -0.48
C LEU A 140 0.12 -3.19 0.34
N SER A 141 1.09 -3.88 -0.29
CA SER A 141 2.18 -4.58 0.40
C SER A 141 1.71 -5.63 1.41
N HIS A 142 0.50 -6.16 1.22
CA HIS A 142 -0.06 -7.17 2.10
C HIS A 142 0.48 -8.57 1.74
N SER A 143 0.47 -9.48 2.72
CA SER A 143 0.78 -10.90 2.52
C SER A 143 -0.43 -11.73 2.11
N PHE A 144 -1.64 -11.22 2.31
CA PHE A 144 -2.90 -11.83 1.89
C PHE A 144 -3.93 -10.75 1.52
N PHE A 145 -4.97 -11.15 0.78
CA PHE A 145 -6.09 -10.28 0.41
C PHE A 145 -7.38 -11.09 0.34
N ILE A 146 -8.48 -10.52 0.87
CA ILE A 146 -9.80 -11.15 0.90
C ILE A 146 -10.67 -10.45 -0.13
N TYR A 147 -11.36 -11.22 -0.98
CA TYR A 147 -12.21 -10.70 -2.04
C TYR A 147 -13.36 -11.69 -2.33
N ARG A 148 -14.37 -11.24 -3.06
CA ARG A 148 -15.39 -12.11 -3.65
C ARG A 148 -15.00 -12.39 -5.10
N ASP A 149 -14.78 -13.65 -5.41
CA ASP A 149 -14.39 -14.05 -6.75
C ASP A 149 -15.60 -14.00 -7.70
N VAL A 150 -15.46 -13.29 -8.83
CA VAL A 150 -16.55 -13.08 -9.80
C VAL A 150 -16.90 -14.38 -10.53
N ASP A 151 -15.94 -15.27 -10.75
CA ASP A 151 -16.14 -16.50 -11.51
C ASP A 151 -16.82 -17.58 -10.66
N SER A 152 -16.43 -17.70 -9.39
CA SER A 152 -17.00 -18.70 -8.47
C SER A 152 -18.11 -18.16 -7.57
N GLU A 153 -18.29 -16.82 -7.50
CA GLU A 153 -19.19 -16.09 -6.60
C GLU A 153 -18.92 -16.35 -5.10
N LYS A 154 -17.77 -16.95 -4.79
CA LYS A 154 -17.37 -17.30 -3.42
C LYS A 154 -16.47 -16.24 -2.80
N LEU A 155 -16.51 -16.19 -1.46
CA LEU A 155 -15.49 -15.47 -0.71
C LEU A 155 -14.17 -16.23 -0.84
N ALA A 156 -13.10 -15.50 -1.16
CA ALA A 156 -11.78 -16.07 -1.40
C ALA A 156 -10.68 -15.28 -0.72
N VAL A 157 -9.59 -15.96 -0.39
CA VAL A 157 -8.37 -15.37 0.16
C VAL A 157 -7.20 -15.75 -0.74
N VAL A 158 -6.57 -14.75 -1.36
CA VAL A 158 -5.29 -14.93 -2.03
C VAL A 158 -4.15 -14.55 -1.08
N TYR A 159 -3.06 -15.31 -1.08
CA TYR A 159 -1.92 -15.06 -0.20
C TYR A 159 -0.58 -15.35 -0.87
N LYS A 160 0.49 -14.70 -0.40
CA LYS A 160 1.87 -14.95 -0.86
C LYS A 160 2.42 -16.21 -0.20
N ARG A 161 3.00 -17.12 -1.00
CA ARG A 161 3.69 -18.32 -0.50
C ARG A 161 5.15 -18.00 -0.18
N ASN A 162 5.68 -18.61 0.86
CA ASN A 162 7.09 -18.45 1.26
C ASN A 162 8.08 -18.94 0.19
N GLU A 163 7.69 -19.96 -0.57
CA GLU A 163 8.50 -20.55 -1.66
C GLU A 163 8.33 -19.82 -3.00
N GLY A 164 7.63 -18.69 -3.00
CA GLY A 164 7.28 -17.92 -4.18
C GLY A 164 5.92 -18.29 -4.79
N GLY A 165 5.35 -17.37 -5.56
CA GLY A 165 4.00 -17.48 -6.13
C GLY A 165 2.89 -17.15 -5.12
N TYR A 166 1.65 -17.52 -5.48
CA TYR A 166 0.45 -17.23 -4.70
C TYR A 166 -0.33 -18.50 -4.41
N GLY A 167 -1.04 -18.52 -3.28
CA GLY A 167 -2.04 -19.52 -2.96
C GLY A 167 -3.43 -18.91 -2.95
N LEU A 168 -4.44 -19.69 -3.25
CA LEU A 168 -5.84 -19.32 -3.21
C LEU A 168 -6.57 -20.25 -2.23
N ILE A 169 -7.39 -19.66 -1.35
CA ILE A 169 -8.31 -20.37 -0.46
C ILE A 169 -9.71 -19.90 -0.80
N GLU A 170 -10.56 -20.79 -1.25
CA GLU A 170 -11.99 -20.53 -1.42
C GLU A 170 -12.74 -20.90 -0.13
N ILE A 171 -13.67 -20.05 0.29
CA ILE A 171 -14.50 -20.28 1.47
C ILE A 171 -15.83 -20.81 0.97
N SER A 172 -16.15 -22.07 1.32
CA SER A 172 -17.46 -22.67 1.06
C SER A 172 -18.33 -22.49 2.30
N GLU A 173 -19.57 -22.04 2.10
CA GLU A 173 -20.61 -22.01 3.12
C GLU A 173 -21.22 -23.41 3.29
#